data_e0a869fdb0ae542810ab651502550ee7
#
_entry.id   e0a869fdb0ae542810ab651502550ee7
#
_cell.length_a   1.000
_cell.length_b   1.000
_cell.length_c   1.000
_cell.angle_alpha   90.00
_cell.angle_beta   90.00
_cell.angle_gamma   90.00
#
_symmetry.space_group_name_H-M   'P 1'
#
loop_
_entity.id
_entity.type
_entity.pdbx_description
1 polymer ?
#
loop_
_entity_poly.entity_id
_entity_poly.type
_entity_poly.pdbx_seq_one_letter_code
_entity_poly.pdbx_strand_id
1 'polypeptide(L)'
;MSKKGLIVIGYPGIGKTTVANSNRPYSNIIDLDSSLFDIGDDKIENWHVVYCKVAVKLASRGFIVLVSCHNEVQKELGYYAVNRDDITVVSITPHPLLKDQWISKLRDRYLKDRTKHNEKAWARADQFYATDICALAKNHDFSHIYLPDESYDLFRIIMSLRDIYCDDRRQGIVEC
;
A
#
# COMPACT_ATOMS: atom_id res chain seq x y z
N MET A 1 -20.17 -11.63 12.59
CA MET A 1 -19.03 -10.69 12.73
C MET A 1 -18.64 -10.20 11.34
N SER A 2 -18.49 -8.91 11.12
CA SER A 2 -18.10 -8.37 9.80
C SER A 2 -16.62 -8.66 9.58
N LYS A 3 -16.25 -9.15 8.39
CA LYS A 3 -14.86 -9.36 8.00
C LYS A 3 -14.12 -8.02 8.07
N LYS A 4 -12.97 -7.98 8.74
CA LYS A 4 -12.09 -6.81 8.70
C LYS A 4 -11.63 -6.55 7.26
N GLY A 5 -11.62 -5.29 6.86
CA GLY A 5 -11.05 -4.89 5.59
C GLY A 5 -9.53 -4.72 5.69
N LEU A 6 -8.82 -4.83 4.56
CA LEU A 6 -7.37 -4.68 4.49
C LEU A 6 -6.99 -3.48 3.61
N ILE A 7 -6.19 -2.57 4.16
CA ILE A 7 -5.56 -1.48 3.42
C ILE A 7 -4.05 -1.73 3.39
N VAL A 8 -3.47 -1.71 2.19
CA VAL A 8 -2.03 -1.92 1.98
C VAL A 8 -1.40 -0.64 1.45
N ILE A 9 -0.58 0.00 2.27
CA ILE A 9 0.27 1.12 1.87
C ILE A 9 1.47 0.55 1.11
N GLY A 10 1.55 0.80 -0.19
CA GLY A 10 2.57 0.20 -1.04
C GLY A 10 3.57 1.19 -1.60
N TYR A 11 4.87 0.91 -1.41
CA TYR A 11 5.96 1.69 -2.01
C TYR A 11 5.86 1.70 -3.56
N PRO A 12 6.33 2.75 -4.25
CA PRO A 12 6.36 2.77 -5.72
C PRO A 12 7.11 1.56 -6.29
N GLY A 13 6.55 0.95 -7.33
CA GLY A 13 7.18 -0.18 -8.03
C GLY A 13 6.95 -1.55 -7.42
N ILE A 14 6.22 -1.71 -6.29
CA ILE A 14 5.94 -3.04 -5.71
C ILE A 14 4.93 -3.88 -6.51
N GLY A 15 4.26 -3.32 -7.53
CA GLY A 15 3.35 -4.08 -8.39
C GLY A 15 1.87 -3.96 -8.03
N LYS A 16 1.45 -2.90 -7.32
CA LYS A 16 0.03 -2.68 -6.95
C LYS A 16 -0.91 -2.80 -8.14
N THR A 17 -0.66 -2.02 -9.18
CA THR A 17 -1.49 -2.00 -10.39
C THR A 17 -1.50 -3.35 -11.12
N THR A 18 -0.37 -4.05 -11.14
CA THR A 18 -0.27 -5.38 -11.73
C THR A 18 -1.16 -6.38 -10.99
N VAL A 19 -1.14 -6.35 -9.66
CA VAL A 19 -1.99 -7.24 -8.84
C VAL A 19 -3.46 -6.90 -8.99
N ALA A 20 -3.84 -5.62 -8.95
CA ALA A 20 -5.23 -5.21 -9.11
C ALA A 20 -5.80 -5.55 -10.48
N ASN A 21 -5.00 -5.42 -11.54
CA ASN A 21 -5.41 -5.73 -12.91
C ASN A 21 -5.31 -7.23 -13.25
N SER A 22 -4.68 -8.05 -12.41
CA SER A 22 -4.67 -9.49 -12.65
C SER A 22 -6.09 -10.03 -12.52
N ASN A 23 -6.64 -10.58 -13.60
CA ASN A 23 -7.98 -11.22 -13.65
C ASN A 23 -8.01 -12.52 -12.81
N ARG A 24 -7.61 -12.43 -11.54
CA ARG A 24 -7.70 -13.57 -10.63
C ARG A 24 -9.11 -13.59 -10.05
N PRO A 25 -9.90 -14.65 -10.28
CA PRO A 25 -11.37 -14.64 -10.13
C PRO A 25 -11.88 -14.45 -8.70
N TYR A 26 -11.03 -14.25 -7.71
CA TYR A 26 -11.44 -14.15 -6.31
C TYR A 26 -10.84 -12.94 -5.55
N SER A 27 -10.20 -12.01 -6.26
CA SER A 27 -9.58 -10.87 -5.61
C SER A 27 -10.48 -9.64 -5.65
N ASN A 28 -11.08 -9.28 -4.53
CA ASN A 28 -11.68 -7.97 -4.32
C ASN A 28 -10.56 -6.93 -4.05
N ILE A 29 -9.52 -6.90 -4.91
CA ILE A 29 -8.36 -6.01 -4.76
C ILE A 29 -8.56 -4.78 -5.65
N ILE A 30 -8.42 -3.60 -5.06
CA ILE A 30 -8.52 -2.31 -5.74
C ILE A 30 -7.20 -1.57 -5.58
N ASP A 31 -6.57 -1.14 -6.68
CA ASP A 31 -5.49 -0.15 -6.66
C ASP A 31 -6.15 1.23 -6.71
N LEU A 32 -6.15 1.93 -5.57
CA LEU A 32 -6.70 3.27 -5.47
C LEU A 32 -5.60 4.27 -5.87
N ASP A 33 -5.67 4.75 -7.11
CA ASP A 33 -4.69 5.69 -7.63
C ASP A 33 -4.88 7.08 -7.02
N SER A 34 -3.85 7.59 -6.34
CA SER A 34 -3.86 8.91 -5.74
C SER A 34 -3.93 10.05 -6.77
N SER A 35 -3.53 9.80 -8.02
CA SER A 35 -3.62 10.79 -9.10
C SER A 35 -5.06 11.17 -9.45
N LEU A 36 -6.03 10.32 -9.13
CA LEU A 36 -7.46 10.62 -9.29
C LEU A 36 -7.95 11.71 -8.31
N PHE A 37 -7.19 12.01 -7.27
CA PHE A 37 -7.50 12.99 -6.22
C PHE A 37 -6.59 14.22 -6.28
N ASP A 38 -5.49 14.15 -7.04
CA ASP A 38 -4.53 15.23 -7.26
C ASP A 38 -4.77 15.79 -8.68
N ILE A 39 -5.86 16.52 -8.88
CA ILE A 39 -6.27 17.04 -10.17
C ILE A 39 -5.55 18.37 -10.43
N GLY A 40 -4.35 18.31 -10.99
CA GLY A 40 -3.65 19.46 -11.56
C GLY A 40 -3.31 20.58 -10.58
N ASP A 41 -3.31 21.82 -11.09
CA ASP A 41 -3.02 23.02 -10.27
C ASP A 41 -4.15 23.34 -9.26
N ASP A 42 -5.32 22.77 -9.42
CA ASP A 42 -6.45 22.83 -8.49
C ASP A 42 -6.41 21.64 -7.52
N LYS A 43 -5.32 21.52 -6.75
CA LYS A 43 -5.28 20.53 -5.66
C LYS A 43 -6.47 20.75 -4.75
N ILE A 44 -7.35 19.75 -4.65
CA ILE A 44 -8.37 19.73 -3.60
C ILE A 44 -7.62 19.87 -2.27
N GLU A 45 -7.85 20.97 -1.56
CA GLU A 45 -7.29 21.15 -0.23
C GLU A 45 -7.63 19.92 0.61
N ASN A 46 -6.61 19.30 1.22
CA ASN A 46 -6.77 18.04 1.96
C ASN A 46 -7.21 16.82 1.12
N TRP A 47 -6.78 16.71 -0.14
CA TRP A 47 -7.05 15.55 -1.02
C TRP A 47 -6.80 14.20 -0.33
N HIS A 48 -5.76 14.11 0.49
CA HIS A 48 -5.38 12.90 1.22
C HIS A 48 -6.47 12.46 2.21
N VAL A 49 -7.21 13.37 2.82
CA VAL A 49 -8.32 13.04 3.72
C VAL A 49 -9.46 12.38 2.94
N VAL A 50 -9.82 12.92 1.79
CA VAL A 50 -10.85 12.33 0.92
C VAL A 50 -10.39 10.97 0.40
N TYR A 51 -9.16 10.88 -0.05
CA TYR A 51 -8.53 9.65 -0.52
C TYR A 51 -8.57 8.54 0.54
N CYS A 52 -8.13 8.83 1.77
CA CYS A 52 -8.14 7.88 2.87
C CYS A 52 -9.57 7.49 3.29
N LYS A 53 -10.52 8.43 3.31
CA LYS A 53 -11.94 8.12 3.56
C LYS A 53 -12.51 7.14 2.53
N VAL A 54 -12.17 7.30 1.26
CA VAL A 54 -12.58 6.36 0.19
C VAL A 54 -11.94 4.99 0.43
N ALA A 55 -10.63 4.94 0.72
CA ALA A 55 -9.93 3.69 1.00
C ALA A 55 -10.56 2.94 2.19
N VAL A 56 -10.80 3.64 3.29
CA VAL A 56 -11.44 3.08 4.50
C VAL A 56 -12.84 2.57 4.19
N LYS A 57 -13.66 3.34 3.45
CA LYS A 57 -15.02 2.93 3.08
C LYS A 57 -15.04 1.68 2.20
N LEU A 58 -14.09 1.54 1.28
CA LEU A 58 -13.96 0.34 0.46
C LEU A 58 -13.50 -0.87 1.31
N ALA A 59 -12.48 -0.67 2.15
CA ALA A 59 -11.99 -1.71 3.05
C ALA A 59 -13.09 -2.22 3.99
N SER A 60 -13.88 -1.33 4.62
CA SER A 60 -15.02 -1.71 5.49
C SER A 60 -16.11 -2.52 4.77
N ARG A 61 -16.10 -2.53 3.43
CA ARG A 61 -16.97 -3.37 2.59
C ARG A 61 -16.35 -4.71 2.19
N GLY A 62 -15.17 -5.03 2.73
CA GLY A 62 -14.46 -6.27 2.47
C GLY A 62 -13.53 -6.25 1.25
N PHE A 63 -13.24 -5.06 0.68
CA PHE A 63 -12.22 -4.93 -0.35
C PHE A 63 -10.82 -4.87 0.28
N ILE A 64 -9.84 -5.36 -0.45
CA ILE A 64 -8.42 -5.11 -0.20
C ILE A 64 -8.04 -3.88 -1.01
N VAL A 65 -7.62 -2.81 -0.33
CA VAL A 65 -7.34 -1.52 -0.98
C VAL A 65 -5.86 -1.23 -0.96
N LEU A 66 -5.26 -1.15 -2.14
CA LEU A 66 -3.86 -0.78 -2.31
C LEU A 66 -3.78 0.74 -2.46
N VAL A 67 -2.94 1.38 -1.64
CA VAL A 67 -2.83 2.84 -1.57
C VAL A 67 -1.40 3.31 -1.74
N SER A 68 -1.23 4.61 -2.04
CA SER A 68 0.07 5.26 -2.14
C SER A 68 0.71 5.48 -0.77
N CYS A 69 2.05 5.64 -0.75
CA CYS A 69 2.82 5.84 0.48
C CYS A 69 3.18 7.31 0.77
N HIS A 70 2.34 8.27 0.36
CA HIS A 70 2.54 9.67 0.72
C HIS A 70 2.49 9.88 2.24
N ASN A 71 3.31 10.77 2.77
CA ASN A 71 3.40 11.01 4.22
C ASN A 71 2.05 11.41 4.84
N GLU A 72 1.26 12.23 4.13
CA GLU A 72 -0.07 12.65 4.54
C GLU A 72 -1.04 11.47 4.59
N VAL A 73 -0.95 10.55 3.62
CA VAL A 73 -1.74 9.31 3.58
C VAL A 73 -1.37 8.40 4.75
N GLN A 74 -0.08 8.25 5.05
CA GLN A 74 0.39 7.44 6.18
C GLN A 74 -0.17 7.95 7.51
N LYS A 75 -0.11 9.26 7.75
CA LYS A 75 -0.63 9.89 8.97
C LYS A 75 -2.13 9.69 9.12
N GLU A 76 -2.89 9.94 8.05
CA GLU A 76 -4.34 9.80 8.05
C GLU A 76 -4.77 8.34 8.24
N LEU A 77 -4.11 7.38 7.57
CA LEU A 77 -4.40 5.95 7.73
C LEU A 77 -3.93 5.42 9.08
N GLY A 78 -2.85 5.94 9.67
CA GLY A 78 -2.44 5.64 11.04
C GLY A 78 -3.55 5.98 12.04
N TYR A 79 -4.15 7.18 11.91
CA TYR A 79 -5.29 7.55 12.74
C TYR A 79 -6.46 6.54 12.61
N TYR A 80 -6.80 6.10 11.40
CA TYR A 80 -7.86 5.10 11.21
C TYR A 80 -7.45 3.72 11.75
N ALA A 81 -6.20 3.30 11.61
CA ALA A 81 -5.72 2.01 12.10
C ALA A 81 -5.86 1.88 13.62
N VAL A 82 -5.61 2.98 14.36
CA VAL A 82 -5.73 3.01 15.83
C VAL A 82 -7.18 3.12 16.30
N ASN A 83 -8.05 3.80 15.55
CA ASN A 83 -9.39 4.16 16.00
C ASN A 83 -10.52 3.30 15.40
N ARG A 84 -10.19 2.27 14.60
CA ARG A 84 -11.19 1.41 13.94
C ARG A 84 -10.80 -0.06 14.03
N ASP A 85 -11.76 -0.89 14.46
CA ASP A 85 -11.59 -2.34 14.58
C ASP A 85 -12.00 -3.12 13.33
N ASP A 86 -12.71 -2.47 12.39
CA ASP A 86 -13.23 -3.11 11.17
C ASP A 86 -12.28 -3.07 9.98
N ILE A 87 -11.10 -2.45 10.13
CA ILE A 87 -10.04 -2.40 9.13
C ILE A 87 -8.68 -2.74 9.74
N THR A 88 -7.78 -3.23 8.89
CA THR A 88 -6.36 -3.39 9.21
C THR A 88 -5.54 -2.63 8.17
N VAL A 89 -4.53 -1.90 8.61
CA VAL A 89 -3.58 -1.19 7.75
C VAL A 89 -2.23 -1.88 7.84
N VAL A 90 -1.61 -2.14 6.70
CA VAL A 90 -0.26 -2.72 6.60
C VAL A 90 0.54 -1.95 5.57
N SER A 91 1.81 -1.67 5.84
CA SER A 91 2.72 -1.12 4.84
C SER A 91 3.64 -2.19 4.26
N ILE A 92 3.91 -2.11 2.96
CA ILE A 92 4.82 -3.01 2.23
C ILE A 92 5.84 -2.19 1.48
N THR A 93 7.13 -2.43 1.75
CA THR A 93 8.24 -1.78 1.06
C THR A 93 9.28 -2.80 0.62
N PRO A 94 10.13 -2.47 -0.36
CA PRO A 94 11.34 -3.25 -0.56
C PRO A 94 12.26 -3.15 0.68
N HIS A 95 13.12 -4.16 0.87
CA HIS A 95 14.13 -4.10 1.93
C HIS A 95 15.14 -2.98 1.67
N PRO A 96 15.63 -2.26 2.69
CA PRO A 96 16.60 -1.17 2.51
C PRO A 96 17.85 -1.55 1.70
N LEU A 97 18.29 -2.80 1.77
CA LEU A 97 19.45 -3.29 1.01
C LEU A 97 19.21 -3.42 -0.50
N LEU A 98 17.97 -3.32 -0.96
CA LEU A 98 17.60 -3.40 -2.39
C LEU A 98 17.64 -2.04 -3.10
N LYS A 99 18.23 -1.01 -2.48
CA LYS A 99 18.19 0.37 -2.98
C LYS A 99 18.60 0.47 -4.46
N ASP A 100 19.76 0.00 -4.82
CA ASP A 100 20.30 0.17 -6.17
C ASP A 100 19.47 -0.58 -7.22
N GLN A 101 19.06 -1.81 -6.90
CA GLN A 101 18.21 -2.62 -7.74
C GLN A 101 16.84 -1.95 -7.94
N TRP A 102 16.27 -1.39 -6.86
CA TRP A 102 14.96 -0.76 -6.91
C TRP A 102 14.96 0.55 -7.70
N ILE A 103 16.01 1.38 -7.53
CA ILE A 103 16.19 2.60 -8.30
C ILE A 103 16.36 2.26 -9.79
N SER A 104 17.15 1.23 -10.12
CA SER A 104 17.30 0.76 -11.50
C SER A 104 15.94 0.31 -12.09
N LYS A 105 15.17 -0.48 -11.37
CA LYS A 105 13.82 -0.93 -11.78
C LYS A 105 12.87 0.25 -12.07
N LEU A 106 12.85 1.27 -11.21
CA LEU A 106 12.01 2.45 -11.40
C LEU A 106 12.49 3.30 -12.58
N ARG A 107 13.81 3.41 -12.77
CA ARG A 107 14.41 4.07 -13.93
C ARG A 107 14.03 3.38 -15.23
N ASP A 108 14.15 2.04 -15.29
CA ASP A 108 13.79 1.25 -16.48
C ASP A 108 12.32 1.38 -16.82
N ARG A 109 11.45 1.43 -15.80
CA ARG A 109 10.03 1.71 -15.97
C ARG A 109 9.81 3.11 -16.58
N TYR A 110 10.51 4.14 -16.10
CA TYR A 110 10.45 5.49 -16.66
C TYR A 110 10.96 5.53 -18.11
N LEU A 111 12.06 4.83 -18.42
CA LEU A 111 12.59 4.78 -19.79
C LEU A 111 11.65 4.11 -20.78
N LYS A 112 10.87 3.13 -20.33
CA LYS A 112 9.83 2.46 -21.13
C LYS A 112 8.58 3.32 -21.33
N ASP A 113 8.18 4.05 -20.30
CA ASP A 113 6.97 4.88 -20.29
C ASP A 113 7.27 6.20 -19.57
N ARG A 114 7.60 7.24 -20.37
CA ARG A 114 8.07 8.55 -19.91
C ARG A 114 6.94 9.43 -19.41
N THR A 115 6.14 8.92 -18.48
CA THR A 115 5.10 9.72 -17.80
C THR A 115 5.70 10.51 -16.64
N LYS A 116 5.09 11.67 -16.33
CA LYS A 116 5.45 12.46 -15.12
C LYS A 116 5.33 11.62 -13.83
N HIS A 117 4.38 10.69 -13.79
CA HIS A 117 4.21 9.79 -12.66
C HIS A 117 5.43 8.87 -12.46
N ASN A 118 5.91 8.24 -13.53
CA ASN A 118 7.08 7.36 -13.47
C ASN A 118 8.37 8.14 -13.16
N GLU A 119 8.51 9.35 -13.72
CA GLU A 119 9.62 10.26 -13.44
C GLU A 119 9.66 10.64 -11.95
N LYS A 120 8.54 11.08 -11.39
CA LYS A 120 8.44 11.45 -9.97
C LYS A 120 8.74 10.25 -9.05
N ALA A 121 8.25 9.05 -9.40
CA ALA A 121 8.49 7.84 -8.62
C ALA A 121 9.99 7.46 -8.59
N TRP A 122 10.65 7.53 -9.73
CA TRP A 122 12.10 7.28 -9.82
C TRP A 122 12.90 8.37 -9.09
N ALA A 123 12.67 9.65 -9.38
CA ALA A 123 13.40 10.76 -8.76
C ALA A 123 13.25 10.75 -7.23
N ARG A 124 12.05 10.46 -6.70
CA ARG A 124 11.84 10.34 -5.26
C ARG A 124 12.60 9.17 -4.67
N ALA A 125 12.58 7.99 -5.32
CA ALA A 125 13.32 6.84 -4.83
C ALA A 125 14.84 7.09 -4.86
N ASP A 126 15.36 7.70 -5.91
CA ASP A 126 16.79 8.05 -6.01
C ASP A 126 17.24 8.92 -4.83
N GLN A 127 16.44 9.91 -4.47
CA GLN A 127 16.77 10.88 -3.42
C GLN A 127 16.42 10.41 -2.01
N PHE A 128 15.29 9.74 -1.80
CA PHE A 128 14.70 9.50 -0.48
C PHE A 128 14.43 8.03 -0.13
N TYR A 129 14.97 7.06 -0.88
CA TYR A 129 14.68 5.63 -0.69
C TYR A 129 14.77 5.18 0.77
N ALA A 130 15.93 5.35 1.39
CA ALA A 130 16.15 4.89 2.76
C ALA A 130 15.27 5.66 3.77
N THR A 131 15.12 6.96 3.58
CA THR A 131 14.33 7.82 4.46
C THR A 131 12.84 7.44 4.43
N ASP A 132 12.28 7.25 3.24
CA ASP A 132 10.87 6.88 3.07
C ASP A 132 10.57 5.48 3.63
N ILE A 133 11.47 4.51 3.38
CA ILE A 133 11.32 3.15 3.91
C ILE A 133 11.45 3.13 5.43
N CYS A 134 12.44 3.83 5.99
CA CYS A 134 12.59 3.95 7.43
C CYS A 134 11.41 4.63 8.09
N ALA A 135 10.82 5.65 7.47
CA ALA A 135 9.64 6.32 7.99
C ALA A 135 8.43 5.37 8.08
N LEU A 136 8.19 4.57 7.03
CA LEU A 136 7.13 3.56 7.01
C LEU A 136 7.37 2.46 8.05
N ALA A 137 8.61 1.95 8.15
CA ALA A 137 8.95 0.87 9.07
C ALA A 137 8.91 1.28 10.56
N LYS A 138 9.16 2.56 10.85
CA LYS A 138 9.11 3.12 12.21
C LYS A 138 7.71 3.60 12.62
N ASN A 139 6.75 3.56 11.72
CA ASN A 139 5.37 3.91 12.08
C ASN A 139 4.78 2.78 12.92
N HIS A 140 4.38 3.10 14.16
CA HIS A 140 3.85 2.14 15.12
C HIS A 140 2.32 1.98 15.04
N ASP A 141 1.64 2.78 14.23
CA ASP A 141 0.18 2.76 14.09
C ASP A 141 -0.30 1.58 13.22
N PHE A 142 0.60 0.97 12.44
CA PHE A 142 0.29 -0.16 11.56
C PHE A 142 1.50 -1.09 11.37
N SER A 143 1.23 -2.34 10.98
CA SER A 143 2.27 -3.33 10.70
C SER A 143 3.07 -3.00 9.44
N HIS A 144 4.35 -3.37 9.42
CA HIS A 144 5.24 -3.17 8.28
C HIS A 144 5.85 -4.48 7.79
N ILE A 145 5.99 -4.64 6.48
CA ILE A 145 6.59 -5.81 5.83
C ILE A 145 7.64 -5.37 4.83
N TYR A 146 8.81 -5.98 4.91
CA TYR A 146 9.85 -5.85 3.89
C TYR A 146 9.74 -6.95 2.85
N LEU A 147 9.80 -6.57 1.57
CA LEU A 147 10.01 -7.52 0.47
C LEU A 147 11.48 -7.95 0.49
N PRO A 148 11.77 -9.25 0.58
CA PRO A 148 13.15 -9.73 0.81
C PRO A 148 14.04 -9.61 -0.42
N ASP A 149 13.48 -9.72 -1.62
CA ASP A 149 14.17 -9.71 -2.90
C ASP A 149 13.21 -9.30 -4.03
N GLU A 150 13.63 -9.40 -5.30
CA GLU A 150 12.82 -9.04 -6.46
C GLU A 150 11.88 -10.16 -6.93
N SER A 151 12.02 -11.38 -6.41
CA SER A 151 11.26 -12.55 -6.86
C SER A 151 9.94 -12.75 -6.12
N TYR A 152 9.51 -11.77 -5.30
CA TYR A 152 8.29 -11.84 -4.52
C TYR A 152 7.02 -11.90 -5.37
N ASP A 153 6.03 -12.62 -4.88
CA ASP A 153 4.65 -12.59 -5.40
C ASP A 153 3.79 -11.71 -4.48
N LEU A 154 3.58 -10.45 -4.88
CA LEU A 154 2.80 -9.50 -4.09
C LEU A 154 1.36 -9.99 -3.86
N PHE A 155 0.76 -10.69 -4.82
CA PHE A 155 -0.58 -11.24 -4.65
C PHE A 155 -0.63 -12.27 -3.52
N ARG A 156 0.34 -13.20 -3.46
CA ARG A 156 0.43 -14.19 -2.37
C ARG A 156 0.63 -13.52 -1.02
N ILE A 157 1.50 -12.51 -0.96
CA ILE A 157 1.72 -11.75 0.28
C ILE A 157 0.41 -11.10 0.75
N ILE A 158 -0.29 -10.40 -0.13
CA ILE A 158 -1.57 -9.75 0.19
C ILE A 158 -2.63 -10.76 0.65
N MET A 159 -2.72 -11.91 -0.01
CA MET A 159 -3.69 -12.94 0.37
C MET A 159 -3.33 -13.56 1.73
N SER A 160 -2.07 -13.79 2.02
CA SER A 160 -1.63 -14.23 3.35
C SER A 160 -1.95 -13.22 4.44
N LEU A 161 -1.77 -11.91 4.17
CA LEU A 161 -2.13 -10.85 5.10
C LEU A 161 -3.63 -10.82 5.36
N ARG A 162 -4.45 -10.95 4.31
CA ARG A 162 -5.89 -11.06 4.47
C ARG A 162 -6.28 -12.23 5.37
N ASP A 163 -5.67 -13.40 5.16
CA ASP A 163 -5.96 -14.59 5.95
C ASP A 163 -5.51 -14.45 7.42
N ILE A 164 -4.42 -13.72 7.68
CA ILE A 164 -3.92 -13.47 9.03
C ILE A 164 -4.79 -12.44 9.78
N TYR A 165 -5.14 -11.34 9.11
CA TYR A 165 -5.74 -10.19 9.79
C TYR A 165 -7.25 -10.08 9.63
N CYS A 166 -7.83 -10.71 8.59
CA CYS A 166 -9.24 -10.51 8.22
C CYS A 166 -10.09 -11.78 8.26
N ASP A 167 -9.49 -12.97 8.50
CA ASP A 167 -10.25 -14.23 8.59
C ASP A 167 -10.48 -14.61 10.07
N ASP A 168 -11.73 -14.48 10.55
CA ASP A 168 -12.15 -14.79 11.91
C ASP A 168 -11.94 -16.26 12.32
N ARG A 169 -11.65 -17.16 11.36
CA ARG A 169 -11.54 -18.59 11.62
C ARG A 169 -10.29 -18.99 12.43
N ARG A 170 -9.29 -18.11 12.59
CA ARG A 170 -8.06 -18.39 13.34
C ARG A 170 -8.03 -17.83 14.75
N GLN A 171 -8.98 -17.00 15.15
CA GLN A 171 -9.04 -16.46 16.53
C GLN A 171 -9.70 -17.42 17.53
N GLY A 172 -10.18 -18.60 17.08
CA GLY A 172 -10.88 -19.58 17.91
C GLY A 172 -10.00 -20.72 18.44
N ILE A 173 -8.68 -20.70 18.31
CA ILE A 173 -7.79 -21.77 18.78
C ILE A 173 -6.67 -21.19 19.65
N VAL A 174 -6.98 -20.62 20.80
CA VAL A 174 -6.13 -20.60 22.00
C VAL A 174 -7.05 -20.43 23.22
N GLU A 175 -7.81 -21.45 23.53
CA GLU A 175 -8.25 -21.73 24.90
C GLU A 175 -8.06 -23.24 25.13
N CYS A 176 -6.90 -23.59 25.64
CA CYS A 176 -6.66 -24.76 26.45
C CYS A 176 -5.56 -24.43 27.46
#